data_4cfed4c4b318a11dc624c41e77c551a8
#
_entry.id   4cfed4c4b318a11dc624c41e77c551a8
#
_cell.length_a   1.000
_cell.length_b   1.000
_cell.length_c   1.000
_cell.angle_alpha   90.00
_cell.angle_beta   90.00
_cell.angle_gamma   90.00
#
_symmetry.space_group_name_H-M   'P 1'
#
loop_
_entity.id
_entity.type
_entity.pdbx_description
1 polymer ?
#
loop_
_entity_poly.entity_id
_entity_poly.type
_entity_poly.pdbx_seq_one_letter_code
_entity_poly.pdbx_strand_id
1 'polypeptide(L)'
;MPANTFDTAIVRTWLLDLQARIVAALETADGLPFRTDAWERPEGGGGISRLIEEGNVLERGGVNFSYVLGSRLPPSASAHRPELAGRRWEAMGVSLVLHPRNPYAPTVHMNVRCFVAMKDGEAPVWWFGGGMDLTPYYGFEEDARHFHATSKNALDPFGAD
;
A
#
# COMPACT_ATOMS: atom_id res chain seq x y z
N MET A 1 14.90 -17.05 -24.65
CA MET A 1 14.81 -15.93 -23.69
C MET A 1 14.32 -16.53 -22.38
N PRO A 2 15.01 -16.38 -21.23
CA PRO A 2 14.42 -16.80 -19.97
C PRO A 2 13.10 -16.06 -19.80
N ALA A 3 12.05 -16.80 -19.44
CA ALA A 3 10.76 -16.22 -19.10
C ALA A 3 11.00 -15.15 -18.03
N ASN A 4 10.48 -13.95 -18.26
CA ASN A 4 10.58 -12.84 -17.32
C ASN A 4 9.84 -13.26 -16.04
N THR A 5 10.57 -13.90 -15.13
CA THR A 5 10.04 -14.41 -13.87
C THR A 5 9.84 -13.22 -12.93
N PHE A 6 8.59 -12.80 -12.76
CA PHE A 6 8.25 -11.80 -11.77
C PHE A 6 8.50 -12.40 -10.36
N ASP A 7 9.40 -11.78 -9.61
CA ASP A 7 9.79 -12.25 -8.28
C ASP A 7 8.98 -11.52 -7.18
N THR A 8 7.96 -12.18 -6.67
CA THR A 8 7.10 -11.65 -5.61
C THR A 8 7.85 -11.47 -4.28
N ALA A 9 8.93 -12.23 -4.04
CA ALA A 9 9.72 -12.12 -2.81
C ALA A 9 10.48 -10.79 -2.75
N ILE A 10 11.02 -10.33 -3.88
CA ILE A 10 11.68 -9.01 -3.97
C ILE A 10 10.69 -7.90 -3.66
N VAL A 11 9.49 -7.94 -4.26
CA VAL A 11 8.45 -6.94 -4.03
C VAL A 11 7.99 -6.94 -2.57
N ARG A 12 7.78 -8.12 -2.00
CA ARG A 12 7.40 -8.27 -0.59
C ARG A 12 8.44 -7.66 0.34
N THR A 13 9.71 -7.95 0.12
CA THR A 13 10.81 -7.42 0.92
C THR A 13 10.86 -5.89 0.84
N TRP A 14 10.70 -5.33 -0.36
CA TRP A 14 10.68 -3.89 -0.55
C TRP A 14 9.48 -3.21 0.14
N LEU A 15 8.29 -3.82 0.10
CA LEU A 15 7.10 -3.30 0.77
C LEU A 15 7.24 -3.32 2.30
N LEU A 16 7.86 -4.36 2.86
CA LEU A 16 8.15 -4.43 4.31
C LEU A 16 9.15 -3.35 4.72
N ASP A 17 10.20 -3.12 3.93
CA ASP A 17 11.14 -2.02 4.15
C ASP A 17 10.45 -0.65 4.04
N LEU A 18 9.57 -0.46 3.06
CA LEU A 18 8.77 0.75 2.93
C LEU A 18 7.93 1.01 4.19
N GLN A 19 7.22 0.00 4.69
CA GLN A 19 6.47 0.12 5.95
C GLN A 19 7.37 0.54 7.10
N ALA A 20 8.52 -0.13 7.25
CA ALA A 20 9.46 0.15 8.34
C ALA A 20 9.99 1.60 8.29
N ARG A 21 10.38 2.08 7.11
CA ARG A 21 10.85 3.47 6.91
C ARG A 21 9.77 4.51 7.20
N ILE A 22 8.55 4.27 6.75
CA ILE A 22 7.41 5.16 7.04
C ILE A 22 7.17 5.23 8.55
N VAL A 23 7.10 4.08 9.21
CA VAL A 23 6.87 4.00 10.66
C VAL A 23 7.97 4.71 11.43
N ALA A 24 9.25 4.47 11.11
CA ALA A 24 10.37 5.14 11.77
C ALA A 24 10.31 6.68 11.65
N ALA A 25 9.92 7.19 10.48
CA ALA A 25 9.75 8.63 10.27
C ALA A 25 8.58 9.19 11.11
N LEU A 26 7.46 8.45 11.19
CA LEU A 26 6.30 8.84 11.98
C LEU A 26 6.58 8.78 13.48
N GLU A 27 7.29 7.76 13.96
CA GLU A 27 7.73 7.65 15.36
C GLU A 27 8.67 8.81 15.74
N THR A 28 9.53 9.22 14.82
CA THR A 28 10.40 10.41 15.02
C THR A 28 9.58 11.70 15.12
N ALA A 29 8.56 11.84 14.30
CA ALA A 29 7.71 13.04 14.29
C ALA A 29 6.75 13.10 15.47
N ASP A 30 6.18 11.96 15.89
CA ASP A 30 5.24 11.86 16.99
C ASP A 30 5.91 11.81 18.38
N GLY A 31 7.08 11.16 18.45
CA GLY A 31 7.80 10.89 19.70
C GLY A 31 7.34 9.63 20.44
N LEU A 32 6.35 8.90 19.90
CA LEU A 32 5.83 7.66 20.49
C LEU A 32 5.95 6.48 19.51
N PRO A 33 6.16 5.25 20.03
CA PRO A 33 6.29 4.07 19.19
C PRO A 33 4.94 3.59 18.65
N PHE A 34 4.95 3.00 17.45
CA PHE A 34 3.81 2.30 16.88
C PHE A 34 3.73 0.87 17.43
N ARG A 35 2.55 0.48 17.91
CA ARG A 35 2.26 -0.89 18.30
C ARG A 35 2.23 -1.78 17.06
N THR A 36 2.83 -2.96 17.16
CA THR A 36 2.79 -3.99 16.11
C THR A 36 1.68 -4.98 16.40
N ASP A 37 0.88 -5.27 15.37
CA ASP A 37 -0.15 -6.29 15.36
C ASP A 37 0.01 -7.14 14.10
N ALA A 38 0.42 -8.40 14.26
CA ALA A 38 0.60 -9.35 13.17
C ALA A 38 -0.59 -10.29 13.10
N TRP A 39 -1.05 -10.58 11.89
CA TRP A 39 -2.18 -11.45 11.65
C TRP A 39 -1.92 -12.41 10.49
N GLU A 40 -2.56 -13.55 10.52
CA GLU A 40 -2.49 -14.60 9.50
C GLU A 40 -3.89 -14.94 8.99
N ARG A 41 -3.97 -15.43 7.76
CA ARG A 41 -5.23 -15.90 7.15
C ARG A 41 -5.21 -17.40 6.99
N PRO A 42 -6.31 -18.09 7.29
CA PRO A 42 -6.43 -19.52 7.07
C PRO A 42 -6.20 -19.94 5.61
N GLU A 43 -6.59 -19.09 4.66
CA GLU A 43 -6.43 -19.34 3.23
C GLU A 43 -5.01 -19.06 2.72
N GLY A 44 -4.13 -18.63 3.57
CA GLY A 44 -2.75 -18.27 3.29
C GLY A 44 -2.50 -16.77 3.20
N GLY A 45 -1.30 -16.40 3.62
CA GLY A 45 -0.88 -15.02 3.74
C GLY A 45 -1.20 -14.43 5.11
N GLY A 46 -1.00 -13.13 5.23
CA GLY A 46 -1.16 -12.39 6.48
C GLY A 46 -0.76 -10.94 6.31
N GLY A 47 -0.50 -10.27 7.42
CA GLY A 47 -0.06 -8.90 7.40
C GLY A 47 0.52 -8.46 8.73
N ILE A 48 1.04 -7.24 8.71
CA ILE A 48 1.60 -6.56 9.88
C ILE A 48 0.98 -5.17 9.91
N SER A 49 0.18 -4.90 10.93
CA SER A 49 -0.36 -3.58 11.22
C SER A 49 0.55 -2.87 12.21
N ARG A 50 0.95 -1.65 11.89
CA ARG A 50 1.67 -0.77 12.79
C ARG A 50 0.72 0.38 13.14
N LEU A 51 0.35 0.49 14.40
CA LEU A 51 -0.76 1.31 14.88
C LEU A 51 -0.30 2.29 15.96
N ILE A 52 -0.77 3.53 15.88
CA ILE A 52 -0.63 4.53 16.93
C ILE A 52 -2.02 5.03 17.32
N GLU A 53 -2.25 5.17 18.63
CA GLU A 53 -3.43 5.76 19.24
C GLU A 53 -2.98 6.70 20.34
N GLU A 54 -3.66 7.82 20.49
CA GLU A 54 -3.35 8.85 21.48
C GLU A 54 -1.89 9.35 21.42
N GLY A 55 -1.31 9.45 20.19
CA GLY A 55 0.01 10.02 19.97
C GLY A 55 0.09 11.52 20.26
N ASN A 56 1.29 12.09 20.30
CA ASN A 56 1.50 13.51 20.56
C ASN A 56 1.05 14.39 19.37
N VAL A 57 1.30 13.91 18.15
CA VAL A 57 0.97 14.58 16.88
C VAL A 57 -0.22 13.90 16.20
N LEU A 58 -0.23 12.56 16.21
CA LEU A 58 -1.27 11.75 15.60
C LEU A 58 -2.28 11.32 16.68
N GLU A 59 -3.53 11.70 16.54
CA GLU A 59 -4.61 11.17 17.39
C GLU A 59 -4.73 9.66 17.20
N ARG A 60 -4.67 9.23 15.95
CA ARG A 60 -4.61 7.81 15.56
C ARG A 60 -4.00 7.66 14.18
N GLY A 61 -3.44 6.50 13.92
CA GLY A 61 -2.91 6.18 12.61
C GLY A 61 -2.58 4.70 12.47
N GLY A 62 -2.47 4.27 11.24
CA GLY A 62 -2.06 2.93 10.91
C GLY A 62 -1.23 2.89 9.64
N VAL A 63 -0.18 2.09 9.66
CA VAL A 63 0.64 1.75 8.49
C VAL A 63 0.62 0.23 8.36
N ASN A 64 -0.09 -0.28 7.37
CA ASN A 64 -0.44 -1.69 7.28
C ASN A 64 0.23 -2.32 6.07
N PHE A 65 0.99 -3.37 6.28
CA PHE A 65 1.44 -4.27 5.23
C PHE A 65 0.48 -5.46 5.17
N SER A 66 0.12 -5.88 3.96
CA SER A 66 -0.62 -7.11 3.72
C SER A 66 0.00 -7.92 2.59
N TYR A 67 -0.07 -9.25 2.71
CA TYR A 67 0.28 -10.20 1.68
C TYR A 67 -0.75 -11.32 1.72
N VAL A 68 -1.59 -11.43 0.73
CA VAL A 68 -2.71 -12.37 0.69
C VAL A 68 -2.67 -13.20 -0.58
N LEU A 69 -3.13 -14.43 -0.45
CA LEU A 69 -3.12 -15.45 -1.49
C LEU A 69 -4.54 -15.89 -1.82
N GLY A 70 -4.75 -16.31 -3.04
CA GLY A 70 -6.00 -16.93 -3.44
C GLY A 70 -5.77 -17.97 -4.53
N SER A 71 -6.46 -19.11 -4.38
CA SER A 71 -6.35 -20.23 -5.32
C SER A 71 -7.03 -19.94 -6.67
N ARG A 72 -8.02 -19.04 -6.67
CA ARG A 72 -8.81 -18.68 -7.85
C ARG A 72 -9.37 -17.27 -7.73
N LEU A 73 -9.34 -16.52 -8.84
CA LEU A 73 -10.01 -15.23 -8.92
C LEU A 73 -11.54 -15.42 -9.00
N PRO A 74 -12.31 -14.56 -8.31
CA PRO A 74 -13.76 -14.57 -8.47
C PRO A 74 -14.15 -14.20 -9.90
N PRO A 75 -15.27 -14.73 -10.43
CA PRO A 75 -15.71 -14.45 -11.81
C PRO A 75 -15.86 -12.97 -12.12
N SER A 76 -16.27 -12.15 -11.15
CA SER A 76 -16.38 -10.69 -11.28
C SER A 76 -15.04 -10.01 -11.56
N ALA A 77 -13.94 -10.54 -11.02
CA ALA A 77 -12.60 -9.97 -11.23
C ALA A 77 -12.02 -10.32 -12.61
N SER A 78 -12.51 -11.38 -13.25
CA SER A 78 -12.07 -11.81 -14.59
C SER A 78 -13.05 -11.47 -15.72
N ALA A 79 -14.21 -10.85 -15.41
CA ALA A 79 -15.27 -10.55 -16.39
C ALA A 79 -14.77 -9.69 -17.56
N HIS A 80 -13.90 -8.71 -17.29
CA HIS A 80 -13.32 -7.83 -18.31
C HIS A 80 -11.85 -8.17 -18.65
N ARG A 81 -11.32 -9.25 -18.06
CA ARG A 81 -9.93 -9.71 -18.23
C ARG A 81 -9.89 -11.23 -18.29
N PRO A 82 -10.32 -11.83 -19.41
CA PRO A 82 -10.46 -13.29 -19.56
C PRO A 82 -9.12 -14.02 -19.35
N GLU A 83 -7.99 -13.36 -19.60
CA GLU A 83 -6.65 -13.91 -19.37
C GLU A 83 -6.35 -14.21 -17.89
N LEU A 84 -7.14 -13.67 -16.97
CA LEU A 84 -7.02 -13.91 -15.53
C LEU A 84 -7.83 -15.12 -15.04
N ALA A 85 -8.72 -15.64 -15.87
CA ALA A 85 -9.63 -16.71 -15.47
C ALA A 85 -8.86 -17.98 -15.05
N GLY A 86 -9.24 -18.53 -13.88
CA GLY A 86 -8.66 -19.76 -13.36
C GLY A 86 -7.23 -19.65 -12.81
N ARG A 87 -6.64 -18.45 -12.78
CA ARG A 87 -5.32 -18.23 -12.19
C ARG A 87 -5.38 -18.17 -10.67
N ARG A 88 -4.36 -18.73 -10.01
CA ARG A 88 -4.07 -18.40 -8.61
C ARG A 88 -3.49 -16.99 -8.56
N TRP A 89 -3.60 -16.33 -7.43
CA TRP A 89 -3.15 -14.95 -7.33
C TRP A 89 -2.51 -14.62 -5.99
N GLU A 90 -1.67 -13.62 -6.02
CA GLU A 90 -1.06 -12.98 -4.87
C GLU A 90 -1.34 -11.48 -4.95
N ALA A 91 -1.69 -10.88 -3.81
CA ALA A 91 -1.81 -9.44 -3.68
C ALA A 91 -1.04 -8.99 -2.45
N MET A 92 -0.24 -7.95 -2.60
CA MET A 92 0.55 -7.39 -1.51
C MET A 92 0.60 -5.88 -1.61
N GLY A 93 0.74 -5.23 -0.47
CA GLY A 93 0.81 -3.79 -0.46
C GLY A 93 1.04 -3.19 0.92
N VAL A 94 1.30 -1.89 0.91
CA VAL A 94 1.31 -1.04 2.09
C VAL A 94 0.20 -0.01 1.94
N SER A 95 -0.57 0.16 2.99
CA SER A 95 -1.59 1.20 3.08
C SER A 95 -1.44 1.93 4.40
N LEU A 96 -1.66 3.23 4.40
CA LEU A 96 -1.69 4.02 5.62
C LEU A 96 -2.89 4.98 5.65
N VAL A 97 -3.31 5.29 6.87
CA VAL A 97 -4.16 6.43 7.15
C VAL A 97 -3.67 7.09 8.44
N LEU A 98 -3.55 8.41 8.42
CA LEU A 98 -3.05 9.19 9.53
C LEU A 98 -4.04 10.31 9.86
N HIS A 99 -4.46 10.36 11.11
CA HIS A 99 -5.35 11.40 11.64
C HIS A 99 -4.58 12.27 12.64
N PRO A 100 -4.16 13.48 12.23
CA PRO A 100 -3.50 14.42 13.14
C PRO A 100 -4.44 14.90 14.25
N ARG A 101 -3.89 15.21 15.42
CA ARG A 101 -4.63 15.89 16.52
C ARG A 101 -5.03 17.31 16.15
N ASN A 102 -4.16 18.01 15.42
CA ASN A 102 -4.42 19.36 14.97
C ASN A 102 -5.44 19.34 13.81
N PRO A 103 -6.64 19.91 13.96
CA PRO A 103 -7.66 19.90 12.91
C PRO A 103 -7.25 20.73 11.67
N TYR A 104 -6.23 21.57 11.78
CA TYR A 104 -5.67 22.29 10.65
C TYR A 104 -4.66 21.46 9.82
N ALA A 105 -4.18 20.34 10.36
CA ALA A 105 -3.37 19.38 9.61
C ALA A 105 -4.29 18.33 8.97
N PRO A 106 -4.20 18.11 7.65
CA PRO A 106 -5.11 17.19 6.96
C PRO A 106 -4.91 15.72 7.36
N THR A 107 -6.00 14.97 7.38
CA THR A 107 -5.92 13.50 7.30
C THR A 107 -5.35 13.11 5.95
N VAL A 108 -4.44 12.15 5.94
CA VAL A 108 -3.83 11.63 4.73
C VAL A 108 -4.02 10.12 4.64
N HIS A 109 -4.29 9.65 3.45
CA HIS A 109 -4.33 8.24 3.08
C HIS A 109 -3.38 7.98 1.91
N MET A 110 -2.70 6.85 1.93
CA MET A 110 -1.87 6.37 0.82
C MET A 110 -1.96 4.85 0.74
N ASN A 111 -1.92 4.31 -0.46
CA ASN A 111 -1.63 2.91 -0.67
C ASN A 111 -0.74 2.69 -1.90
N VAL A 112 0.08 1.66 -1.82
CA VAL A 112 0.81 1.08 -2.94
C VAL A 112 0.62 -0.43 -2.90
N ARG A 113 0.36 -1.05 -4.04
CA ARG A 113 0.05 -2.47 -4.11
C ARG A 113 0.60 -3.11 -5.36
N CYS A 114 0.87 -4.39 -5.26
CA CYS A 114 1.22 -5.27 -6.35
C CYS A 114 0.21 -6.42 -6.41
N PHE A 115 -0.21 -6.78 -7.61
CA PHE A 115 -1.05 -7.93 -7.88
C PHE A 115 -0.36 -8.82 -8.91
N VAL A 116 -0.40 -10.14 -8.68
CA VAL A 116 0.17 -11.13 -9.58
C VAL A 116 -0.81 -12.28 -9.75
N ALA A 117 -1.13 -12.62 -10.97
CA ALA A 117 -1.95 -13.78 -11.32
C ALA A 117 -1.10 -14.81 -12.08
N MET A 118 -1.07 -16.04 -11.57
CA MET A 118 -0.18 -17.09 -12.04
C MET A 118 -0.96 -18.32 -12.50
N LYS A 119 -0.44 -18.98 -13.55
CA LYS A 119 -0.94 -20.26 -14.01
C LYS A 119 0.23 -21.08 -14.54
N ASP A 120 0.25 -22.36 -14.24
CA ASP A 120 1.37 -23.23 -14.61
C ASP A 120 1.52 -23.32 -16.12
N GLY A 121 2.76 -23.15 -16.60
CA GLY A 121 3.06 -23.14 -18.03
C GLY A 121 2.77 -21.84 -18.76
N GLU A 122 2.21 -20.83 -18.09
CA GLU A 122 1.93 -19.51 -18.67
C GLU A 122 2.73 -18.40 -17.97
N ALA A 123 3.03 -17.32 -18.69
CA ALA A 123 3.65 -16.15 -18.10
C ALA A 123 2.72 -15.53 -17.04
N PRO A 124 3.26 -15.00 -15.91
CA PRO A 124 2.47 -14.30 -14.92
C PRO A 124 1.90 -13.01 -15.50
N VAL A 125 0.70 -12.67 -15.06
CA VAL A 125 0.08 -11.36 -15.32
C VAL A 125 0.18 -10.56 -14.04
N TRP A 126 0.79 -9.40 -14.08
CA TRP A 126 1.02 -8.60 -12.90
C TRP A 126 0.89 -7.09 -13.19
N TRP A 127 0.59 -6.34 -12.16
CA TRP A 127 0.59 -4.88 -12.20
C TRP A 127 0.81 -4.28 -10.81
N PHE A 128 1.27 -3.04 -10.81
CA PHE A 128 1.28 -2.19 -9.63
C PHE A 128 0.10 -1.21 -9.70
N GLY A 129 -0.35 -0.78 -8.53
CA GLY A 129 -1.36 0.25 -8.39
C GLY A 129 -1.19 0.97 -7.07
N GLY A 130 -1.84 2.09 -6.96
CA GLY A 130 -1.79 2.87 -5.74
C GLY A 130 -2.47 4.21 -5.91
N GLY A 131 -2.44 4.97 -4.83
CA GLY A 131 -2.96 6.33 -4.81
C GLY A 131 -2.72 6.94 -3.44
N MET A 132 -2.90 8.24 -3.37
CA MET A 132 -2.89 8.99 -2.13
C MET A 132 -3.90 10.12 -2.22
N ASP A 133 -4.46 10.46 -1.08
CA ASP A 133 -5.42 11.55 -0.94
C ASP A 133 -5.16 12.37 0.31
N LEU A 134 -5.63 13.60 0.27
CA LEU A 134 -5.61 14.55 1.35
C LEU A 134 -7.05 14.91 1.72
N THR A 135 -7.43 14.72 2.97
CA THR A 135 -8.78 14.96 3.47
C THR A 135 -8.74 15.98 4.61
N PRO A 136 -8.75 17.28 4.32
CA PRO A 136 -8.70 18.33 5.34
C PRO A 136 -10.06 18.56 6.00
N TYR A 137 -10.07 18.91 7.29
CA TYR A 137 -11.21 19.54 7.94
C TYR A 137 -11.33 21.02 7.54
N TYR A 138 -10.20 21.73 7.48
CA TYR A 138 -10.10 23.11 7.02
C TYR A 138 -9.16 23.14 5.81
N GLY A 139 -9.68 23.53 4.65
CA GLY A 139 -8.92 23.53 3.40
C GLY A 139 -7.99 24.74 3.30
N PHE A 140 -6.70 24.47 3.09
CA PHE A 140 -5.71 25.47 2.72
C PHE A 140 -5.20 25.17 1.32
N GLU A 141 -5.22 26.15 0.44
CA GLU A 141 -4.84 25.96 -0.96
C GLU A 141 -3.37 25.56 -1.10
N GLU A 142 -2.50 26.10 -0.25
CA GLU A 142 -1.08 25.79 -0.22
C GLU A 142 -0.80 24.33 0.12
N ASP A 143 -1.57 23.72 1.03
CA ASP A 143 -1.44 22.30 1.38
C ASP A 143 -1.81 21.43 0.18
N ALA A 144 -2.92 21.73 -0.48
CA ALA A 144 -3.34 21.02 -1.67
C ALA A 144 -2.32 21.14 -2.81
N ARG A 145 -1.79 22.34 -3.05
CA ARG A 145 -0.75 22.58 -4.06
C ARG A 145 0.53 21.80 -3.74
N HIS A 146 0.97 21.85 -2.48
CA HIS A 146 2.17 21.12 -2.04
C HIS A 146 1.99 19.60 -2.22
N PHE A 147 0.85 19.06 -1.80
CA PHE A 147 0.53 17.63 -1.93
C PHE A 147 0.56 17.17 -3.39
N HIS A 148 -0.13 17.88 -4.28
CA HIS A 148 -0.14 17.55 -5.70
C HIS A 148 1.22 17.73 -6.37
N ALA A 149 1.95 18.79 -6.04
CA ALA A 149 3.28 19.00 -6.58
C ALA A 149 4.26 17.90 -6.14
N THR A 150 4.21 17.50 -4.87
CA THR A 150 5.05 16.43 -4.33
C THR A 150 4.74 15.09 -5.02
N SER A 151 3.46 14.76 -5.17
CA SER A 151 3.02 13.54 -5.85
C SER A 151 3.45 13.53 -7.32
N LYS A 152 3.26 14.66 -8.02
CA LYS A 152 3.69 14.82 -9.42
C LYS A 152 5.20 14.65 -9.56
N ASN A 153 5.98 15.38 -8.76
CA ASN A 153 7.45 15.34 -8.82
C ASN A 153 8.01 13.92 -8.56
N ALA A 154 7.33 13.13 -7.71
CA ALA A 154 7.72 11.74 -7.46
C ALA A 154 7.47 10.83 -8.67
N LEU A 155 6.50 11.14 -9.51
CA LEU A 155 6.09 10.33 -10.66
C LEU A 155 6.74 10.77 -11.98
N ASP A 156 7.03 12.06 -12.14
CA ASP A 156 7.59 12.64 -13.37
C ASP A 156 8.82 11.89 -13.93
N PRO A 157 9.77 11.36 -13.11
CA PRO A 157 10.91 10.60 -13.64
C PRO A 157 10.52 9.28 -14.34
N PHE A 158 9.30 8.79 -14.11
CA PHE A 158 8.83 7.51 -14.64
C PHE A 158 7.88 7.64 -15.83
N GLY A 159 7.63 8.87 -16.29
CA GLY A 159 6.74 9.19 -17.39
C GLY A 159 5.34 9.62 -16.89
N ALA A 160 4.73 10.50 -17.66
CA ALA A 160 3.36 11.00 -17.43
C ALA A 160 2.48 10.51 -18.59
N ASP A 161 2.11 9.24 -18.58
CA ASP A 161 1.11 8.70 -19.52
C ASP A 161 -0.18 8.36 -18.76
#